data_ed1c07f76e6d834babe42a7b44c6752c
#
_entry.id   ed1c07f76e6d834babe42a7b44c6752c
#
_cell.length_a   1.000
_cell.length_b   1.000
_cell.length_c   1.000
_cell.angle_alpha   90.00
_cell.angle_beta   90.00
_cell.angle_gamma   90.00
#
_symmetry.space_group_name_H-M   'P 1'
#
loop_
_entity.id
_entity.type
_entity.pdbx_description
1 polymer ?
#
loop_
_entity_poly.entity_id
_entity_poly.type
_entity_poly.pdbx_seq_one_letter_code
_entity_poly.pdbx_strand_id
1 'polypeptide(L)'
;MRIKIHRSAKIDLLEGKLFYDDKQLGLGDYFESSLESDIESLKLYAGIHPKHHGFYKALSERFPYSIYYRIVDGVIRVYAVLDNRADPQSNDARLGAAGDLNP
;
A
#
# COMPACT_ATOMS: atom_id res chain seq x y z
N MET A 1 5.56 -5.90 -15.62
CA MET A 1 5.82 -4.45 -15.40
C MET A 1 6.73 -4.27 -14.20
N ARG A 2 7.45 -3.17 -14.18
CA ARG A 2 8.30 -2.80 -13.07
C ARG A 2 7.47 -2.16 -11.96
N ILE A 3 7.88 -2.36 -10.70
CA ILE A 3 7.22 -1.75 -9.53
C ILE A 3 8.15 -0.70 -8.93
N LYS A 4 7.58 0.46 -8.63
CA LYS A 4 8.24 1.50 -7.86
C LYS A 4 7.40 1.80 -6.62
N ILE A 5 8.01 1.69 -5.45
CA ILE A 5 7.35 2.01 -4.18
C ILE A 5 7.78 3.42 -3.80
N HIS A 6 6.81 4.34 -3.73
CA HIS A 6 7.08 5.72 -3.35
C HIS A 6 7.48 5.81 -1.87
N ARG A 7 8.20 6.87 -1.54
CA ARG A 7 8.67 7.10 -0.17
C ARG A 7 7.55 7.07 0.84
N SER A 8 6.41 7.68 0.53
CA SER A 8 5.25 7.69 1.43
C SER A 8 4.77 6.27 1.75
N ALA A 9 4.74 5.40 0.75
CA ALA A 9 4.36 4.01 0.96
C ALA A 9 5.40 3.23 1.77
N LYS A 10 6.69 3.52 1.56
CA LYS A 10 7.75 2.92 2.37
C LYS A 10 7.63 3.30 3.84
N ILE A 11 7.27 4.54 4.11
CA ILE A 11 7.00 5.01 5.47
C ILE A 11 5.79 4.29 6.07
N ASP A 12 4.72 4.13 5.28
CA ASP A 12 3.53 3.39 5.71
C ASP A 12 3.88 1.95 6.11
N LEU A 13 4.71 1.28 5.31
CA LEU A 13 5.14 -0.08 5.60
C LEU A 13 5.97 -0.15 6.88
N LEU A 14 6.85 0.81 7.09
CA LEU A 14 7.66 0.88 8.30
C LEU A 14 6.78 1.11 9.53
N GLU A 15 5.83 2.03 9.45
CA GLU A 15 4.90 2.30 10.55
C GLU A 15 4.07 1.05 10.90
N GLY A 16 3.59 0.33 9.89
CA GLY A 16 2.87 -0.92 10.10
C GLY A 16 3.74 -1.99 10.76
N LYS A 17 4.98 -2.12 10.29
CA LYS A 17 5.94 -3.06 10.88
C LYS A 17 6.18 -2.77 12.37
N LEU A 18 6.42 -1.51 12.71
CA LEU A 18 6.64 -1.10 14.10
C LEU A 18 5.40 -1.33 14.95
N PHE A 19 4.22 -1.04 14.41
CA PHE A 19 2.96 -1.26 15.11
C PHE A 19 2.78 -2.73 15.49
N TYR A 20 2.99 -3.64 14.55
CA TYR A 20 2.80 -5.06 14.79
C TYR A 20 3.92 -5.66 15.66
N ASP A 21 5.14 -5.18 15.50
CA ASP A 21 6.26 -5.65 16.33
C ASP A 21 6.09 -5.23 17.80
N ASP A 22 5.44 -4.09 18.04
CA ASP A 22 5.07 -3.65 19.39
C ASP A 22 4.02 -4.57 20.01
N LYS A 23 3.15 -5.18 19.20
CA LYS A 23 2.15 -6.12 19.68
C LYS A 23 2.76 -7.48 20.03
N GLN A 24 3.68 -7.95 19.20
CA GLN A 24 4.36 -9.24 19.41
C GLN A 24 5.67 -9.22 18.63
N LEU A 25 6.75 -9.54 19.30
CA LEU A 25 8.06 -9.59 18.67
C LEU A 25 8.06 -10.57 17.50
N GLY A 26 8.55 -10.12 16.34
CA GLY A 26 8.57 -10.90 15.12
C GLY A 26 7.33 -10.71 14.23
N LEU A 27 6.24 -10.17 14.77
CA LEU A 27 5.02 -9.94 13.98
C LEU A 27 5.22 -8.84 12.94
N GLY A 28 6.10 -7.87 13.22
CA GLY A 28 6.45 -6.83 12.27
C GLY A 28 7.14 -7.39 11.03
N ASP A 29 8.03 -8.37 11.19
CA ASP A 29 8.68 -9.03 10.05
C ASP A 29 7.67 -9.82 9.21
N TYR A 30 6.72 -10.47 9.85
CA TYR A 30 5.66 -11.16 9.16
C TYR A 30 4.77 -10.19 8.37
N PHE A 31 4.43 -9.04 8.97
CA PHE A 31 3.70 -7.98 8.27
C PHE A 31 4.47 -7.50 7.03
N GLU A 32 5.74 -7.18 7.20
CA GLU A 32 6.58 -6.67 6.12
C GLU A 32 6.67 -7.66 4.96
N SER A 33 6.98 -8.92 5.25
CA SER A 33 7.09 -9.93 4.19
C SER A 33 5.75 -10.21 3.51
N SER A 34 4.65 -10.16 4.26
CA SER A 34 3.30 -10.35 3.71
C SER A 34 2.94 -9.22 2.75
N LEU A 35 3.17 -7.97 3.14
CA LEU A 35 2.88 -6.81 2.28
C LEU A 35 3.80 -6.76 1.06
N GLU A 36 5.06 -7.12 1.22
CA GLU A 36 6.00 -7.22 0.09
C GLU A 36 5.54 -8.26 -0.93
N SER A 37 5.05 -9.40 -0.45
CA SER A 37 4.50 -10.44 -1.31
C SER A 37 3.26 -9.95 -2.04
N ASP A 38 2.35 -9.24 -1.34
CA ASP A 38 1.16 -8.66 -1.94
C ASP A 38 1.53 -7.65 -3.03
N ILE A 39 2.50 -6.79 -2.76
CA ILE A 39 2.97 -5.80 -3.74
C ILE A 39 3.60 -6.50 -4.95
N GLU A 40 4.43 -7.51 -4.74
CA GLU A 40 5.06 -8.27 -5.82
C GLU A 40 4.02 -8.93 -6.72
N SER A 41 2.89 -9.38 -6.16
CA SER A 41 1.81 -9.98 -6.92
C SER A 41 1.18 -9.01 -7.93
N LEU A 42 1.37 -7.70 -7.75
CA LEU A 42 0.87 -6.72 -8.72
C LEU A 42 1.50 -6.87 -10.10
N LYS A 43 2.65 -7.50 -10.21
CA LYS A 43 3.25 -7.82 -11.52
C LYS A 43 2.33 -8.73 -12.35
N LEU A 44 1.51 -9.55 -11.68
CA LEU A 44 0.55 -10.43 -12.35
C LEU A 44 -0.84 -9.81 -12.46
N TYR A 45 -1.24 -9.01 -11.48
CA TYR A 45 -2.65 -8.60 -11.32
C TYR A 45 -2.88 -7.10 -11.44
N ALA A 46 -1.87 -6.28 -11.75
CA ALA A 46 -2.04 -4.84 -11.83
C ALA A 46 -3.17 -4.45 -12.81
N GLY A 47 -4.03 -3.56 -12.38
CA GLY A 47 -5.11 -3.02 -13.20
C GLY A 47 -6.45 -3.70 -13.03
N ILE A 48 -6.52 -4.89 -12.38
CA ILE A 48 -7.80 -5.58 -12.17
C ILE A 48 -8.58 -5.07 -10.95
N HIS A 49 -7.93 -4.31 -10.09
CA HIS A 49 -8.50 -3.87 -8.83
C HIS A 49 -9.45 -2.69 -9.01
N PRO A 50 -10.45 -2.53 -8.13
CA PRO A 50 -11.32 -1.35 -8.17
C PRO A 50 -10.53 -0.10 -7.84
N LYS A 51 -11.03 1.06 -8.32
CA LYS A 51 -10.42 2.36 -8.04
C LYS A 51 -11.08 3.05 -6.86
N HIS A 52 -10.25 3.78 -6.10
CA HIS A 52 -10.66 4.59 -4.96
C HIS A 52 -9.82 5.86 -4.97
N HIS A 53 -10.47 7.02 -5.08
CA HIS A 53 -9.78 8.32 -5.19
C HIS A 53 -8.73 8.36 -6.31
N GLY A 54 -9.02 7.72 -7.44
CA GLY A 54 -8.12 7.72 -8.60
C GLY A 54 -6.96 6.73 -8.52
N PHE A 55 -6.91 5.91 -7.46
CA PHE A 55 -5.91 4.85 -7.31
C PHE A 55 -6.57 3.48 -7.42
N TYR A 56 -5.87 2.51 -7.96
CA TYR A 56 -6.27 1.12 -7.79
C TYR A 56 -6.06 0.73 -6.34
N LYS A 57 -7.02 0.00 -5.78
CA LYS A 57 -7.01 -0.44 -4.38
C LYS A 57 -6.94 -1.95 -4.32
N ALA A 58 -5.79 -2.50 -3.94
CA ALA A 58 -5.58 -3.93 -3.75
C ALA A 58 -5.58 -4.25 -2.26
N LEU A 59 -6.38 -5.25 -1.85
CA LEU A 59 -6.43 -5.66 -0.46
C LEU A 59 -5.26 -6.60 -0.14
N SER A 60 -4.62 -6.38 1.00
CA SER A 60 -3.64 -7.34 1.51
C SER A 60 -4.33 -8.65 1.84
N GLU A 61 -3.66 -9.75 1.60
CA GLU A 61 -4.22 -11.08 1.83
C GLU A 61 -4.33 -11.42 3.32
N ARG A 62 -3.34 -11.03 4.13
CA ARG A 62 -3.23 -11.44 5.53
C ARG A 62 -3.45 -10.35 6.55
N PHE A 63 -3.37 -9.10 6.16
CA PHE A 63 -3.51 -7.96 7.06
C PHE A 63 -4.62 -7.03 6.60
N PRO A 64 -5.30 -6.32 7.50
CA PRO A 64 -6.38 -5.40 7.13
C PRO A 64 -5.82 -4.09 6.56
N TYR A 65 -5.05 -4.21 5.50
CA TYR A 65 -4.39 -3.10 4.81
C TYR A 65 -4.75 -3.11 3.34
N SER A 66 -4.74 -1.94 2.72
CA SER A 66 -4.91 -1.77 1.28
C SER A 66 -3.68 -1.12 0.67
N ILE A 67 -3.33 -1.60 -0.52
CA ILE A 67 -2.23 -1.08 -1.32
C ILE A 67 -2.84 -0.21 -2.41
N TYR A 68 -2.46 1.06 -2.45
CA TYR A 68 -2.97 2.03 -3.42
C TYR A 68 -1.90 2.31 -4.46
N TYR A 69 -2.21 2.07 -5.72
CA TYR A 69 -1.24 2.19 -6.80
C TYR A 69 -1.85 2.79 -8.07
N ARG A 70 -0.98 3.27 -8.95
CA ARG A 70 -1.32 3.68 -10.32
C ARG A 70 -0.38 2.96 -11.27
N ILE A 71 -0.79 2.89 -12.54
CA ILE A 71 0.05 2.39 -13.61
C ILE A 71 0.37 3.60 -14.50
N VAL A 72 1.63 3.97 -14.57
CA VAL A 72 2.09 5.14 -15.33
C VAL A 72 3.28 4.73 -16.18
N ASP A 73 3.13 4.88 -17.49
CA ASP A 73 4.19 4.55 -18.47
C ASP A 73 4.77 3.14 -18.27
N GLY A 74 3.88 2.17 -18.04
CA GLY A 74 4.27 0.76 -17.86
C GLY A 74 4.91 0.46 -16.51
N VAL A 75 4.86 1.41 -15.56
CA VAL A 75 5.39 1.23 -14.20
C VAL A 75 4.25 1.21 -13.21
N ILE A 76 4.24 0.19 -12.35
CA ILE A 76 3.31 0.11 -11.22
C ILE A 76 3.89 0.96 -10.10
N ARG A 77 3.21 2.06 -9.74
CA ARG A 77 3.66 2.99 -8.71
C ARG A 77 2.79 2.85 -7.48
N VAL A 78 3.38 2.41 -6.37
CA VAL A 78 2.70 2.25 -5.10
C VAL A 78 2.85 3.54 -4.29
N TYR A 79 1.72 4.20 -3.98
CA TYR A 79 1.71 5.50 -3.32
C TYR A 79 1.41 5.42 -1.83
N ALA A 80 0.61 4.44 -1.42
CA ALA A 80 0.20 4.33 -0.02
C ALA A 80 -0.12 2.88 0.34
N VAL A 81 0.11 2.55 1.60
CA VAL A 81 -0.28 1.27 2.20
C VAL A 81 -0.97 1.62 3.51
N LEU A 82 -2.29 1.57 3.54
CA LEU A 82 -3.08 2.12 4.63
C LEU A 82 -3.90 1.05 5.35
N ASP A 83 -4.04 1.22 6.65
CA ASP A 83 -4.85 0.36 7.52
C ASP A 83 -6.33 0.61 7.25
N ASN A 84 -7.06 -0.43 6.84
CA ASN A 84 -8.50 -0.35 6.55
C ASN A 84 -9.36 -0.11 7.81
N ARG A 85 -8.78 -0.28 9.00
CA ARG A 85 -9.46 -0.03 10.27
C ARG A 85 -9.28 1.41 10.74
N ALA A 86 -8.37 2.18 10.12
CA ALA A 86 -8.15 3.57 10.45
C ALA A 86 -9.34 4.43 10.02
N ASP A 87 -9.41 5.67 10.55
CA ASP A 87 -10.45 6.62 10.18
C ASP A 87 -10.48 6.82 8.66
N PRO A 88 -11.62 6.55 7.98
CA PRO A 88 -11.74 6.73 6.54
C PRO A 88 -11.39 8.14 6.07
N GLN A 89 -11.72 9.17 6.85
CA GLN A 89 -11.38 10.55 6.48
C GLN A 89 -9.87 10.77 6.45
N SER A 90 -9.15 10.17 7.38
CA SER A 90 -7.69 10.25 7.45
C SER A 90 -7.05 9.56 6.23
N ASN A 91 -7.54 8.38 5.88
CA ASN A 91 -7.05 7.65 4.71
C ASN A 91 -7.38 8.40 3.41
N ASP A 92 -8.59 8.94 3.30
CA ASP A 92 -9.01 9.72 2.14
C ASP A 92 -8.17 10.99 1.98
N ALA A 93 -7.84 11.66 3.07
CA ALA A 93 -6.97 12.83 3.05
C ALA A 93 -5.56 12.47 2.54
N ARG A 94 -5.03 11.31 2.98
CA ARG A 94 -3.74 10.81 2.50
C ARG A 94 -3.76 10.56 1.01
N LEU A 95 -4.83 9.97 0.48
CA LEU A 95 -4.96 9.68 -0.95
C LEU A 95 -5.12 10.97 -1.76
N GLY A 96 -5.86 11.95 -1.25
CA GLY A 96 -5.96 13.26 -1.88
C GLY A 96 -4.61 13.94 -2.02
N ALA A 97 -3.81 13.95 -0.95
CA ALA A 97 -2.47 14.51 -0.97
C ALA A 97 -1.53 13.75 -1.93
N ALA A 98 -1.60 12.42 -1.93
CA ALA A 98 -0.81 11.59 -2.83
C ALA A 98 -1.20 11.82 -4.30
N GLY A 99 -2.48 12.06 -4.56
CA GLY A 99 -2.99 12.33 -5.91
C GLY A 99 -2.45 13.62 -6.53
N ASP A 100 -2.00 14.56 -5.70
CA ASP A 100 -1.41 15.82 -6.17
C ASP A 100 0.07 15.67 -6.53
N LEU A 101 0.68 14.54 -6.22
CA LEU A 101 2.07 14.27 -6.57
C LEU A 101 2.17 13.80 -8.01
N ASN A 102 3.18 14.31 -8.73
CA ASN A 102 3.46 13.82 -10.07
C ASN A 102 3.97 12.37 -10.00
N PRO A 103 3.54 11.54 -10.93
CA PRO A 103 3.99 10.16 -10.99
C PRO A 103 5.48 10.02 -11.23
#